data_8e327a983c53694e0aa95fe2232e21d1
#
_entry.id   8e327a983c53694e0aa95fe2232e21d1
#
_cell.length_a   1.000
_cell.length_b   1.000
_cell.length_c   1.000
_cell.angle_alpha   90.00
_cell.angle_beta   90.00
_cell.angle_gamma   90.00
#
_symmetry.space_group_name_H-M   'P 1'
#
loop_
_entity.id
_entity.type
_entity.pdbx_description
1 polymer ?
#
loop_
_entity_poly.entity_id
_entity_poly.type
_entity_poly.pdbx_seq_one_letter_code
_entity_poly.pdbx_strand_id
1 'polypeptide(L)'
;MKKAILSLLMLCCAIVMMAQPQSAPGGFKMPETNPQYKDLNYAGDSLEAHRLDIYLPATGHEKYKVVMVIYGSAWFANNMKAMGYLSIGKPLVDAGFAVVSINHRSSGDAKFPAQINDVKAAIRYIRAHAEDYHLDTSFIGITGYSSGGHLSSLAGVTNHMKTHTVGKTTVDIEGNVGHYTDYSSEVDAVVDWFGPIDMATMERCETVKDAKSPEAALIGGAPADMPDMISLTSPYSYVTPNIPRFLVIHGNSD
;
A
#
# COMPACT_ATOMS: atom_id res chain seq x y z
N MET A 1 10.93 -24.91 -12.87
CA MET A 1 10.12 -23.66 -12.71
C MET A 1 9.02 -23.78 -11.67
N LYS A 2 8.15 -24.82 -11.68
CA LYS A 2 7.05 -24.97 -10.69
C LYS A 2 7.51 -25.07 -9.20
N LYS A 3 8.68 -25.67 -8.91
CA LYS A 3 9.21 -25.80 -7.54
C LYS A 3 9.76 -24.49 -6.94
N ALA A 4 10.27 -23.58 -7.76
CA ALA A 4 10.81 -22.30 -7.31
C ALA A 4 9.69 -21.31 -6.92
N ILE A 5 8.54 -21.35 -7.62
CA ILE A 5 7.37 -20.51 -7.33
C ILE A 5 6.73 -20.95 -6.01
N LEU A 6 6.66 -22.26 -5.75
CA LEU A 6 6.09 -22.78 -4.50
C LEU A 6 6.95 -22.42 -3.27
N SER A 7 8.28 -22.38 -3.44
CA SER A 7 9.20 -21.97 -2.35
C SER A 7 9.10 -20.47 -2.03
N LEU A 8 8.79 -19.63 -3.01
CA LEU A 8 8.62 -18.20 -2.80
C LEU A 8 7.30 -17.89 -2.09
N LEU A 9 6.23 -18.61 -2.42
CA LEU A 9 4.93 -18.52 -1.74
C LEU A 9 5.00 -18.98 -0.27
N MET A 10 5.71 -20.07 0.03
CA MET A 10 5.93 -20.51 1.41
C MET A 10 6.79 -19.53 2.22
N LEU A 11 7.72 -18.82 1.59
CA LEU A 11 8.54 -17.82 2.26
C LEU A 11 7.72 -16.57 2.62
N CYS A 12 6.77 -16.15 1.79
CA CYS A 12 5.84 -15.06 2.11
C CYS A 12 4.92 -15.42 3.29
N CYS A 13 4.35 -16.63 3.33
CA CYS A 13 3.52 -17.08 4.46
C CYS A 13 4.31 -17.21 5.77
N ALA A 14 5.58 -17.64 5.71
CA ALA A 14 6.44 -17.73 6.89
C ALA A 14 6.80 -16.35 7.48
N ILE A 15 6.90 -15.31 6.65
CA ILE A 15 7.16 -13.93 7.10
C ILE A 15 5.93 -13.33 7.79
N VAL A 16 4.72 -13.65 7.37
CA VAL A 16 3.46 -13.17 7.99
C VAL A 16 3.27 -13.75 9.40
N MET A 17 3.72 -14.97 9.67
CA MET A 17 3.65 -15.55 11.02
C MET A 17 4.67 -14.98 12.03
N MET A 18 5.67 -14.22 11.58
CA MET A 18 6.69 -13.62 12.42
C MET A 18 6.43 -12.17 12.87
N ALA A 19 5.29 -11.59 12.47
CA ALA A 19 4.93 -10.19 12.77
C ALA A 19 4.31 -9.99 14.16
N GLN A 20 4.65 -10.82 15.14
CA GLN A 20 4.45 -10.49 16.55
C GLN A 20 5.69 -9.79 17.08
N PRO A 21 5.58 -8.70 17.88
CA PRO A 21 6.73 -8.01 18.44
C PRO A 21 7.32 -8.83 19.60
N GLN A 22 8.04 -9.91 19.28
CA GLN A 22 8.97 -10.55 20.18
C GLN A 22 10.36 -10.37 19.59
N SER A 23 11.23 -9.72 20.34
CA SER A 23 12.65 -9.59 20.05
C SER A 23 13.29 -10.97 19.88
N ALA A 24 13.29 -11.50 18.66
CA ALA A 24 14.06 -12.68 18.30
C ALA A 24 15.56 -12.30 18.34
N PRO A 25 16.44 -13.13 18.90
CA PRO A 25 17.88 -12.94 18.77
C PRO A 25 18.29 -13.14 17.32
N GLY A 26 18.69 -12.06 16.64
CA GLY A 26 18.99 -12.01 15.21
C GLY A 26 17.87 -11.32 14.43
N GLY A 27 17.64 -10.01 14.68
CA GLY A 27 16.64 -9.22 13.98
C GLY A 27 16.77 -9.36 12.48
N PHE A 28 15.65 -9.58 11.76
CA PHE A 28 15.63 -9.59 10.30
C PHE A 28 16.16 -8.26 9.78
N LYS A 29 17.36 -8.28 9.20
CA LYS A 29 17.93 -7.09 8.58
C LYS A 29 17.30 -6.93 7.21
N MET A 30 16.65 -5.78 6.98
CA MET A 30 16.09 -5.47 5.66
C MET A 30 17.21 -5.51 4.61
N PRO A 31 16.96 -6.12 3.43
CA PRO A 31 17.92 -6.12 2.35
C PRO A 31 18.29 -4.69 1.93
N GLU A 32 19.55 -4.47 1.65
CA GLU A 32 20.01 -3.18 1.12
C GLU A 32 19.59 -3.03 -0.35
N THR A 33 19.09 -1.86 -0.70
CA THR A 33 18.75 -1.46 -2.06
C THR A 33 19.45 -0.14 -2.39
N ASN A 34 19.62 0.16 -3.68
CA ASN A 34 20.27 1.37 -4.15
C ASN A 34 19.28 2.28 -4.90
N PRO A 35 18.36 2.96 -4.20
CA PRO A 35 17.51 3.97 -4.83
C PRO A 35 18.33 5.21 -5.20
N GLN A 36 17.93 5.92 -6.25
CA GLN A 36 18.51 7.22 -6.60
C GLN A 36 18.19 8.28 -5.54
N TYR A 37 16.99 8.19 -4.94
CA TYR A 37 16.60 9.05 -3.83
C TYR A 37 16.12 8.16 -2.69
N LYS A 38 16.75 8.29 -1.53
CA LYS A 38 16.57 7.40 -0.38
C LYS A 38 15.96 8.13 0.82
N ASP A 39 15.07 7.44 1.52
CA ASP A 39 14.52 7.86 2.81
C ASP A 39 13.89 9.27 2.78
N LEU A 40 13.30 9.66 1.64
CA LEU A 40 12.56 10.90 1.52
C LEU A 40 11.31 10.88 2.41
N ASN A 41 11.12 11.89 3.25
CA ASN A 41 9.96 11.98 4.12
C ASN A 41 8.85 12.81 3.45
N TYR A 42 7.72 12.18 3.16
CA TYR A 42 6.61 12.81 2.43
C TYR A 42 5.63 13.58 3.34
N ALA A 43 5.75 13.42 4.66
CA ALA A 43 4.88 14.08 5.63
C ALA A 43 5.51 15.33 6.27
N GLY A 44 6.85 15.49 6.16
CA GLY A 44 7.57 16.58 6.80
C GLY A 44 7.82 16.37 8.30
N ASP A 45 7.71 15.12 8.76
CA ASP A 45 7.99 14.71 10.13
C ASP A 45 9.23 13.80 10.23
N SER A 46 9.42 13.11 11.36
CA SER A 46 10.55 12.20 11.56
C SER A 46 10.20 10.71 11.52
N LEU A 47 8.94 10.36 11.21
CA LEU A 47 8.47 8.98 11.28
C LEU A 47 9.07 8.13 10.15
N GLU A 48 9.54 6.93 10.49
CA GLU A 48 9.98 5.93 9.51
C GLU A 48 8.83 5.51 8.58
N ALA A 49 7.62 5.47 9.11
CA ALA A 49 6.40 5.17 8.37
C ALA A 49 6.14 6.14 7.22
N HIS A 50 6.64 7.37 7.29
CA HIS A 50 6.41 8.40 6.28
C HIS A 50 7.58 8.56 5.30
N ARG A 51 8.39 7.52 5.13
CA ARG A 51 9.51 7.52 4.19
C ARG A 51 9.20 6.78 2.91
N LEU A 52 9.81 7.24 1.83
CA LEU A 52 9.78 6.59 0.52
C LEU A 52 11.17 6.58 -0.12
N ASP A 53 11.36 5.65 -1.07
CA ASP A 53 12.53 5.57 -1.93
C ASP A 53 12.11 5.67 -3.39
N ILE A 54 12.94 6.32 -4.23
CA ILE A 54 12.71 6.44 -5.67
C ILE A 54 13.84 5.72 -6.42
N TYR A 55 13.45 4.82 -7.31
CA TYR A 55 14.32 4.06 -8.19
C TYR A 55 14.06 4.50 -9.63
N LEU A 56 15.10 4.98 -10.31
CA LEU A 56 15.01 5.40 -11.70
C LEU A 56 15.66 4.37 -12.63
N PRO A 57 15.16 4.20 -13.87
CA PRO A 57 15.84 3.41 -14.89
C PRO A 57 17.25 3.91 -15.16
N ALA A 58 18.15 2.98 -15.50
CA ALA A 58 19.57 3.30 -15.75
C ALA A 58 19.80 4.11 -17.03
N THR A 59 18.83 4.18 -17.94
CA THR A 59 18.95 4.79 -19.27
C THR A 59 17.97 5.94 -19.49
N GLY A 60 18.47 6.98 -19.95
CA GLY A 60 18.22 8.32 -20.27
C GLY A 60 16.92 8.81 -20.83
N HIS A 61 15.87 8.93 -20.07
CA HIS A 61 14.82 9.91 -20.35
C HIS A 61 14.96 11.10 -19.39
N GLU A 62 14.51 12.28 -19.80
CA GLU A 62 14.48 13.47 -18.96
C GLU A 62 13.55 13.26 -17.76
N LYS A 63 12.43 12.57 -17.99
CA LYS A 63 11.43 12.21 -16.98
C LYS A 63 10.87 10.82 -17.24
N TYR A 64 10.41 10.16 -16.18
CA TYR A 64 9.87 8.81 -16.20
C TYR A 64 8.45 8.77 -15.65
N LYS A 65 7.55 8.03 -16.31
CA LYS A 65 6.23 7.73 -15.76
C LYS A 65 6.37 6.91 -14.46
N VAL A 66 5.47 7.16 -13.53
CA VAL A 66 5.60 6.69 -12.15
C VAL A 66 4.77 5.45 -11.90
N VAL A 67 5.34 4.50 -11.16
CA VAL A 67 4.60 3.44 -10.49
C VAL A 67 4.91 3.46 -9.00
N MET A 68 3.87 3.69 -8.19
CA MET A 68 3.93 3.54 -6.73
C MET A 68 3.89 2.06 -6.37
N VAL A 69 4.70 1.66 -5.39
CA VAL A 69 4.76 0.26 -4.93
C VAL A 69 4.52 0.18 -3.44
N ILE A 70 3.57 -0.67 -3.02
CA ILE A 70 3.21 -0.89 -1.62
C ILE A 70 3.43 -2.36 -1.25
N TYR A 71 4.20 -2.60 -0.21
CA TYR A 71 4.45 -3.96 0.31
C TYR A 71 3.25 -4.53 1.06
N GLY A 72 3.20 -5.87 1.16
CA GLY A 72 2.29 -6.60 2.03
C GLY A 72 2.91 -6.90 3.39
N SER A 73 2.13 -6.76 4.46
CA SER A 73 2.56 -7.02 5.84
C SER A 73 1.37 -7.28 6.77
N ALA A 74 0.19 -7.59 6.24
CA ALA A 74 -1.07 -7.60 6.99
C ALA A 74 -1.27 -6.29 7.81
N TRP A 75 -0.81 -5.16 7.26
CA TRP A 75 -0.79 -3.82 7.86
C TRP A 75 0.02 -3.70 9.15
N PHE A 76 0.84 -4.69 9.54
CA PHE A 76 1.61 -4.68 10.80
C PHE A 76 2.97 -4.02 10.71
N ALA A 77 3.52 -3.81 9.51
CA ALA A 77 4.82 -3.17 9.34
C ALA A 77 4.70 -1.73 8.83
N ASN A 78 5.69 -0.90 9.19
CA ASN A 78 5.78 0.50 8.82
C ASN A 78 7.13 0.88 8.18
N ASN A 79 7.96 -0.13 7.80
CA ASN A 79 9.35 0.07 7.37
C ASN A 79 9.83 -0.92 6.31
N MET A 80 8.93 -1.46 5.46
CA MET A 80 9.26 -2.52 4.50
C MET A 80 9.32 -2.04 3.03
N LYS A 81 9.52 -0.74 2.76
CA LYS A 81 9.59 -0.22 1.39
C LYS A 81 10.62 -0.94 0.50
N ALA A 82 11.78 -1.34 1.06
CA ALA A 82 12.77 -2.12 0.32
C ALA A 82 12.20 -3.47 -0.18
N MET A 83 11.35 -4.14 0.59
CA MET A 83 10.69 -5.38 0.18
C MET A 83 9.69 -5.15 -0.94
N GLY A 84 8.97 -4.03 -0.93
CA GLY A 84 8.08 -3.65 -2.03
C GLY A 84 8.85 -3.56 -3.35
N TYR A 85 9.97 -2.84 -3.35
CA TYR A 85 10.84 -2.73 -4.52
C TYR A 85 11.38 -4.10 -4.96
N LEU A 86 11.94 -4.90 -4.07
CA LEU A 86 12.55 -6.19 -4.40
C LEU A 86 11.54 -7.21 -4.91
N SER A 87 10.31 -7.18 -4.41
CA SER A 87 9.27 -8.16 -4.78
C SER A 87 8.65 -7.87 -6.15
N ILE A 88 8.27 -6.61 -6.41
CA ILE A 88 7.52 -6.24 -7.62
C ILE A 88 8.05 -4.98 -8.31
N GLY A 89 8.83 -4.14 -7.62
CA GLY A 89 9.30 -2.86 -8.17
C GLY A 89 10.42 -3.00 -9.18
N LYS A 90 11.39 -3.89 -8.94
CA LYS A 90 12.56 -4.01 -9.80
C LYS A 90 12.23 -4.28 -11.28
N PRO A 91 11.35 -5.23 -11.64
CA PRO A 91 10.96 -5.42 -13.05
C PRO A 91 10.31 -4.19 -13.69
N LEU A 92 9.65 -3.33 -12.91
CA LEU A 92 9.05 -2.10 -13.41
C LEU A 92 10.11 -1.04 -13.74
N VAL A 93 11.18 -0.95 -12.94
CA VAL A 93 12.34 -0.12 -13.28
C VAL A 93 13.01 -0.61 -14.55
N ASP A 94 13.21 -1.93 -14.68
CA ASP A 94 13.79 -2.56 -15.87
C ASP A 94 12.90 -2.32 -17.13
N ALA A 95 11.58 -2.12 -16.93
CA ALA A 95 10.62 -1.78 -17.98
C ALA A 95 10.53 -0.28 -18.30
N GLY A 96 11.31 0.58 -17.62
CA GLY A 96 11.41 2.01 -17.94
C GLY A 96 10.54 2.93 -17.09
N PHE A 97 9.94 2.46 -15.99
CA PHE A 97 9.20 3.29 -15.05
C PHE A 97 10.08 3.79 -13.91
N ALA A 98 9.83 5.01 -13.44
CA ALA A 98 10.26 5.40 -12.11
C ALA A 98 9.41 4.63 -11.08
N VAL A 99 10.06 3.95 -10.15
CA VAL A 99 9.38 3.22 -9.07
C VAL A 99 9.52 3.99 -7.76
N VAL A 100 8.40 4.29 -7.13
CA VAL A 100 8.33 4.93 -5.82
C VAL A 100 7.84 3.90 -4.81
N SER A 101 8.73 3.37 -3.98
CA SER A 101 8.37 2.40 -2.94
C SER A 101 8.21 3.10 -1.61
N ILE A 102 7.04 2.95 -0.99
CA ILE A 102 6.64 3.73 0.19
C ILE A 102 6.53 2.87 1.44
N ASN A 103 6.82 3.49 2.59
CA ASN A 103 6.31 3.06 3.88
C ASN A 103 4.95 3.72 4.15
N HIS A 104 4.22 3.17 5.09
CA HIS A 104 2.98 3.72 5.64
C HIS A 104 2.86 3.32 7.12
N ARG A 105 2.06 4.02 7.90
CA ARG A 105 1.79 3.63 9.29
C ARG A 105 1.22 2.23 9.38
N SER A 106 1.68 1.48 10.36
CA SER A 106 1.12 0.17 10.70
C SER A 106 -0.21 0.32 11.46
N SER A 107 -0.95 -0.78 11.59
CA SER A 107 -2.14 -0.85 12.47
C SER A 107 -1.77 -0.70 13.96
N GLY A 108 -0.49 -0.88 14.31
CA GLY A 108 0.04 -0.58 15.64
C GLY A 108 0.30 0.92 15.86
N ASP A 109 0.67 1.64 14.81
CA ASP A 109 0.91 3.09 14.89
C ASP A 109 -0.41 3.87 14.90
N ALA A 110 -1.34 3.50 14.02
CA ALA A 110 -2.66 4.13 13.90
C ALA A 110 -3.68 3.20 13.22
N LYS A 111 -4.97 3.43 13.49
CA LYS A 111 -6.06 2.67 12.86
C LYS A 111 -6.45 3.26 11.51
N PHE A 112 -7.16 2.48 10.70
CA PHE A 112 -7.77 2.97 9.48
C PHE A 112 -8.61 4.25 9.77
N PRO A 113 -8.50 5.29 8.94
CA PRO A 113 -7.95 5.36 7.60
C PRO A 113 -6.47 5.82 7.50
N ALA A 114 -5.69 5.76 8.57
CA ALA A 114 -4.32 6.29 8.58
C ALA A 114 -3.45 5.76 7.43
N GLN A 115 -3.57 4.48 7.09
CA GLN A 115 -2.76 3.84 6.04
C GLN A 115 -3.05 4.40 4.65
N ILE A 116 -4.32 4.59 4.31
CA ILE A 116 -4.69 5.19 3.02
C ILE A 116 -4.37 6.69 2.97
N ASN A 117 -4.48 7.41 4.09
CA ASN A 117 -4.06 8.80 4.16
C ASN A 117 -2.57 8.97 3.87
N ASP A 118 -1.73 8.03 4.34
CA ASP A 118 -0.30 8.01 4.08
C ASP A 118 0.02 7.75 2.61
N VAL A 119 -0.67 6.77 1.99
CA VAL A 119 -0.54 6.50 0.54
C VAL A 119 -0.87 7.74 -0.28
N LYS A 120 -2.00 8.39 0.02
CA LYS A 120 -2.43 9.61 -0.66
C LYS A 120 -1.46 10.78 -0.45
N ALA A 121 -0.92 10.92 0.76
CA ALA A 121 0.11 11.93 1.05
C ALA A 121 1.38 11.68 0.24
N ALA A 122 1.84 10.44 0.10
CA ALA A 122 3.00 10.09 -0.72
C ALA A 122 2.75 10.41 -2.21
N ILE A 123 1.55 10.17 -2.74
CA ILE A 123 1.19 10.53 -4.12
C ILE A 123 1.24 12.06 -4.31
N ARG A 124 0.69 12.85 -3.38
CA ARG A 124 0.75 14.31 -3.41
C ARG A 124 2.18 14.82 -3.36
N TYR A 125 3.01 14.22 -2.51
CA TYR A 125 4.42 14.56 -2.37
C TYR A 125 5.19 14.39 -3.70
N ILE A 126 5.06 13.27 -4.37
CA ILE A 126 5.78 13.05 -5.64
C ILE A 126 5.27 13.95 -6.77
N ARG A 127 4.00 14.36 -6.77
CA ARG A 127 3.49 15.37 -7.71
C ARG A 127 4.10 16.74 -7.46
N ALA A 128 4.21 17.13 -6.17
CA ALA A 128 4.80 18.41 -5.78
C ALA A 128 6.30 18.49 -6.15
N HIS A 129 7.00 17.36 -6.10
CA HIS A 129 8.45 17.26 -6.35
C HIS A 129 8.79 16.58 -7.68
N ALA A 130 7.88 16.54 -8.64
CA ALA A 130 8.06 15.82 -9.89
C ALA A 130 9.31 16.27 -10.66
N GLU A 131 9.58 17.57 -10.71
CA GLU A 131 10.76 18.13 -11.37
C GLU A 131 12.04 17.74 -10.66
N ASP A 132 12.07 17.80 -9.33
CA ASP A 132 13.25 17.51 -8.51
C ASP A 132 13.72 16.06 -8.66
N TYR A 133 12.80 15.13 -8.94
CA TYR A 133 13.04 13.70 -9.01
C TYR A 133 12.91 13.10 -10.42
N HIS A 134 12.84 13.93 -11.46
CA HIS A 134 12.72 13.50 -12.85
C HIS A 134 11.48 12.62 -13.11
N LEU A 135 10.34 12.97 -12.52
CA LEU A 135 9.09 12.23 -12.62
C LEU A 135 8.13 12.86 -13.63
N ASP A 136 7.51 12.04 -14.47
CA ASP A 136 6.38 12.40 -15.31
C ASP A 136 5.09 11.95 -14.64
N THR A 137 4.50 12.83 -13.83
CA THR A 137 3.27 12.57 -13.09
C THR A 137 2.00 12.75 -13.91
N SER A 138 2.10 12.89 -15.25
CA SER A 138 0.95 12.77 -16.15
C SER A 138 0.37 11.36 -16.18
N PHE A 139 1.11 10.38 -15.66
CA PHE A 139 0.64 9.04 -15.39
C PHE A 139 1.26 8.54 -14.08
N ILE A 140 0.42 8.16 -13.13
CA ILE A 140 0.80 7.47 -11.90
C ILE A 140 0.04 6.14 -11.82
N GLY A 141 0.74 5.03 -12.02
CA GLY A 141 0.24 3.71 -11.66
C GLY A 141 0.52 3.42 -10.18
N ILE A 142 -0.29 2.53 -9.60
CA ILE A 142 -0.06 2.03 -8.24
C ILE A 142 -0.20 0.51 -8.20
N THR A 143 0.65 -0.15 -7.46
CA THR A 143 0.62 -1.61 -7.30
C THR A 143 1.08 -2.03 -5.92
N GLY A 144 0.60 -3.17 -5.49
CA GLY A 144 1.00 -3.76 -4.21
C GLY A 144 0.52 -5.19 -4.09
N TYR A 145 1.03 -5.90 -3.10
CA TYR A 145 0.63 -7.28 -2.83
C TYR A 145 0.06 -7.44 -1.41
N SER A 146 -0.89 -8.36 -1.23
CA SER A 146 -1.54 -8.60 0.07
C SER A 146 -2.14 -7.29 0.63
N SER A 147 -1.84 -6.89 1.86
CA SER A 147 -2.26 -5.60 2.42
C SER A 147 -1.82 -4.38 1.59
N GLY A 148 -0.73 -4.48 0.83
CA GLY A 148 -0.32 -3.45 -0.15
C GLY A 148 -1.22 -3.42 -1.39
N GLY A 149 -1.71 -4.57 -1.84
CA GLY A 149 -2.73 -4.68 -2.89
C GLY A 149 -4.04 -4.03 -2.47
N HIS A 150 -4.48 -4.29 -1.23
CA HIS A 150 -5.61 -3.62 -0.61
C HIS A 150 -5.47 -2.08 -0.63
N LEU A 151 -4.34 -1.54 -0.16
CA LEU A 151 -4.12 -0.09 -0.13
C LEU A 151 -4.01 0.51 -1.54
N SER A 152 -3.43 -0.23 -2.49
CA SER A 152 -3.39 0.18 -3.90
C SER A 152 -4.80 0.23 -4.50
N SER A 153 -5.63 -0.76 -4.20
CA SER A 153 -7.02 -0.82 -4.63
C SER A 153 -7.84 0.31 -4.02
N LEU A 154 -7.69 0.57 -2.70
CA LEU A 154 -8.34 1.72 -2.04
C LEU A 154 -7.93 3.04 -2.69
N ALA A 155 -6.64 3.26 -2.96
CA ALA A 155 -6.19 4.49 -3.61
C ALA A 155 -6.92 4.73 -4.94
N GLY A 156 -7.06 3.68 -5.78
CA GLY A 156 -7.74 3.80 -7.07
C GLY A 156 -9.25 4.01 -6.97
N VAL A 157 -9.95 3.22 -6.14
CA VAL A 157 -11.41 3.34 -6.03
C VAL A 157 -11.87 4.60 -5.30
N THR A 158 -10.97 5.27 -4.57
CA THR A 158 -11.25 6.51 -3.85
C THR A 158 -10.64 7.76 -4.49
N ASN A 159 -10.31 7.71 -5.80
CA ASN A 159 -9.99 8.92 -6.57
C ASN A 159 -11.11 9.95 -6.39
N HIS A 160 -10.76 11.24 -6.28
CA HIS A 160 -11.66 12.38 -6.08
C HIS A 160 -12.46 12.37 -4.75
N MET A 161 -12.24 11.39 -3.86
CA MET A 161 -13.02 11.25 -2.64
C MET A 161 -12.28 11.83 -1.43
N LYS A 162 -12.93 12.74 -0.70
CA LYS A 162 -12.41 13.30 0.55
C LYS A 162 -12.87 12.50 1.76
N THR A 163 -14.16 12.32 1.89
CA THR A 163 -14.77 11.59 3.01
C THR A 163 -15.76 10.55 2.48
N HIS A 164 -15.97 9.51 3.25
CA HIS A 164 -17.03 8.53 2.97
C HIS A 164 -17.78 8.13 4.23
N THR A 165 -19.08 7.88 4.09
CA THR A 165 -19.97 7.53 5.21
C THR A 165 -20.68 6.22 4.92
N VAL A 166 -20.63 5.31 5.86
CA VAL A 166 -21.44 4.08 5.88
C VAL A 166 -22.17 4.03 7.20
N GLY A 167 -23.47 3.85 7.15
CA GLY A 167 -24.30 3.87 8.35
C GLY A 167 -24.15 5.17 9.14
N LYS A 168 -23.57 5.07 10.34
CA LYS A 168 -23.30 6.22 11.22
C LYS A 168 -21.83 6.62 11.28
N THR A 169 -20.98 5.92 10.56
CA THR A 169 -19.52 6.09 10.61
C THR A 169 -19.05 6.85 9.38
N THR A 170 -18.29 7.91 9.59
CA THR A 170 -17.64 8.70 8.54
C THR A 170 -16.13 8.62 8.70
N VAL A 171 -15.41 8.43 7.62
CA VAL A 171 -13.96 8.46 7.58
C VAL A 171 -13.47 9.53 6.60
N ASP A 172 -12.34 10.15 6.95
CA ASP A 172 -11.59 11.03 6.05
C ASP A 172 -10.61 10.17 5.25
N ILE A 173 -10.99 9.84 4.01
CA ILE A 173 -10.20 9.00 3.11
C ILE A 173 -9.01 9.75 2.53
N GLU A 174 -9.16 11.05 2.26
CA GLU A 174 -8.06 11.86 1.68
C GLU A 174 -6.98 12.15 2.72
N GLY A 175 -7.40 12.53 3.90
CA GLY A 175 -6.49 12.95 4.97
C GLY A 175 -5.75 14.25 4.66
N ASN A 176 -5.03 14.71 5.65
CA ASN A 176 -4.26 15.95 5.63
C ASN A 176 -2.78 15.74 6.02
N VAL A 177 -2.26 14.52 5.84
CA VAL A 177 -0.85 14.20 6.11
C VAL A 177 0.03 14.98 5.14
N GLY A 178 1.12 15.57 5.67
CA GLY A 178 2.08 16.35 4.89
C GLY A 178 1.61 17.77 4.55
N HIS A 179 2.37 18.43 3.68
CA HIS A 179 2.19 19.86 3.34
C HIS A 179 1.59 20.09 1.96
N TYR A 180 1.36 19.04 1.17
CA TYR A 180 1.01 19.13 -0.25
C TYR A 180 -0.46 18.82 -0.54
N THR A 181 -1.36 19.27 0.33
CA THR A 181 -2.80 19.00 0.26
C THR A 181 -3.52 19.60 -0.94
N ASP A 182 -2.89 20.57 -1.62
CA ASP A 182 -3.41 21.18 -2.86
C ASP A 182 -3.11 20.37 -4.12
N TYR A 183 -2.25 19.34 -4.02
CA TYR A 183 -1.96 18.42 -5.13
C TYR A 183 -2.95 17.26 -5.15
N SER A 184 -3.21 16.72 -6.35
CA SER A 184 -4.07 15.54 -6.50
C SER A 184 -3.39 14.28 -5.94
N SER A 185 -4.18 13.44 -5.24
CA SER A 185 -3.78 12.10 -4.80
C SER A 185 -4.26 10.99 -5.74
N GLU A 186 -4.72 11.32 -6.93
CA GLU A 186 -5.32 10.39 -7.89
C GLU A 186 -4.27 9.53 -8.57
N VAL A 187 -4.69 8.33 -8.98
CA VAL A 187 -3.90 7.38 -9.76
C VAL A 187 -4.63 6.97 -11.04
N ASP A 188 -3.87 6.63 -12.09
CA ASP A 188 -4.40 6.36 -13.43
C ASP A 188 -4.63 4.87 -13.69
N ALA A 189 -3.94 4.00 -12.96
CA ALA A 189 -4.08 2.54 -13.08
C ALA A 189 -3.69 1.85 -11.77
N VAL A 190 -4.33 0.72 -11.50
CA VAL A 190 -4.08 -0.13 -10.32
C VAL A 190 -3.75 -1.55 -10.74
N VAL A 191 -2.70 -2.13 -10.16
CA VAL A 191 -2.46 -3.57 -10.21
C VAL A 191 -2.49 -4.12 -8.78
N ASP A 192 -3.46 -4.95 -8.51
CA ASP A 192 -3.64 -5.60 -7.20
C ASP A 192 -3.19 -7.06 -7.27
N TRP A 193 -2.19 -7.39 -6.47
CA TRP A 193 -1.71 -8.76 -6.29
C TRP A 193 -2.30 -9.33 -5.00
N PHE A 194 -3.37 -10.11 -5.14
CA PHE A 194 -4.04 -10.85 -4.04
C PHE A 194 -4.32 -10.00 -2.79
N GLY A 195 -4.71 -8.74 -2.98
CA GLY A 195 -5.19 -7.89 -1.89
C GLY A 195 -6.61 -8.22 -1.49
N PRO A 196 -6.98 -8.13 -0.21
CA PRO A 196 -8.37 -8.26 0.22
C PRO A 196 -9.18 -7.04 -0.23
N ILE A 197 -10.14 -7.24 -1.13
CA ILE A 197 -10.95 -6.15 -1.71
C ILE A 197 -12.37 -6.08 -1.18
N ASP A 198 -12.87 -7.18 -0.60
CA ASP A 198 -14.17 -7.22 0.09
C ASP A 198 -14.01 -7.91 1.45
N MET A 199 -13.74 -7.13 2.47
CA MET A 199 -13.52 -7.65 3.83
C MET A 199 -14.79 -8.20 4.46
N ALA A 200 -15.96 -7.80 3.99
CA ALA A 200 -17.22 -8.31 4.51
C ALA A 200 -17.47 -9.78 4.11
N THR A 201 -16.98 -10.18 2.92
CA THR A 201 -17.14 -11.57 2.44
C THR A 201 -15.99 -12.49 2.83
N MET A 202 -14.89 -11.97 3.35
CA MET A 202 -13.79 -12.77 3.93
C MET A 202 -14.20 -13.59 5.15
N GLU A 203 -15.44 -13.43 5.65
CA GLU A 203 -16.02 -14.26 6.72
C GLU A 203 -15.97 -15.78 6.46
N ARG A 204 -15.77 -16.19 5.21
CA ARG A 204 -15.55 -17.60 4.86
C ARG A 204 -14.16 -18.12 5.29
N CYS A 205 -13.22 -17.23 5.56
CA CYS A 205 -11.95 -17.55 6.19
C CYS A 205 -12.13 -17.39 7.71
N GLU A 206 -12.04 -18.46 8.48
CA GLU A 206 -12.22 -18.46 9.95
C GLU A 206 -11.36 -17.45 10.69
N THR A 207 -10.27 -16.99 10.07
CA THR A 207 -9.30 -16.05 10.65
C THR A 207 -9.84 -14.62 10.78
N VAL A 208 -10.80 -14.19 9.99
CA VAL A 208 -11.30 -12.79 9.98
C VAL A 208 -12.21 -12.47 11.15
N LYS A 209 -12.84 -13.48 11.75
CA LYS A 209 -13.80 -13.29 12.88
C LYS A 209 -13.12 -13.03 14.22
N ASP A 210 -11.82 -13.32 14.32
CA ASP A 210 -11.09 -13.20 15.59
C ASP A 210 -10.76 -11.72 15.86
N ALA A 211 -10.99 -11.27 17.10
CA ALA A 211 -10.54 -9.98 17.60
C ALA A 211 -9.00 -9.79 17.51
N LYS A 212 -8.26 -10.86 17.22
CA LYS A 212 -6.80 -10.85 16.98
C LYS A 212 -6.43 -10.88 15.51
N SER A 213 -7.40 -10.86 14.58
CA SER A 213 -7.13 -10.84 13.15
C SER A 213 -6.41 -9.56 12.72
N PRO A 214 -5.68 -9.57 11.59
CA PRO A 214 -5.09 -8.36 11.03
C PRO A 214 -6.13 -7.26 10.74
N GLU A 215 -7.33 -7.65 10.30
CA GLU A 215 -8.45 -6.75 10.03
C GLU A 215 -8.94 -6.09 11.32
N ALA A 216 -9.08 -6.88 12.40
CA ALA A 216 -9.41 -6.33 13.72
C ALA A 216 -8.37 -5.33 14.21
N ALA A 217 -7.09 -5.63 14.00
CA ALA A 217 -6.00 -4.71 14.33
C ALA A 217 -6.07 -3.42 13.49
N LEU A 218 -6.42 -3.52 12.20
CA LEU A 218 -6.54 -2.39 11.30
C LEU A 218 -7.68 -1.44 11.70
N ILE A 219 -8.87 -1.98 12.00
CA ILE A 219 -10.05 -1.16 12.34
C ILE A 219 -10.16 -0.83 13.83
N GLY A 220 -9.40 -1.49 14.68
CA GLY A 220 -9.36 -1.23 16.12
C GLY A 220 -10.40 -1.97 16.95
N GLY A 221 -11.00 -3.03 16.42
CA GLY A 221 -11.99 -3.86 17.13
C GLY A 221 -12.41 -5.09 16.33
N ALA A 222 -13.21 -5.97 16.91
CA ALA A 222 -13.67 -7.17 16.21
C ALA A 222 -14.52 -6.81 14.98
N PRO A 223 -14.24 -7.39 13.82
CA PRO A 223 -14.97 -7.10 12.58
C PRO A 223 -16.50 -7.28 12.71
N ALA A 224 -16.94 -8.30 13.46
CA ALA A 224 -18.36 -8.56 13.68
C ALA A 224 -19.09 -7.42 14.43
N ASP A 225 -18.37 -6.66 15.26
CA ASP A 225 -18.91 -5.56 16.05
C ASP A 225 -18.84 -4.22 15.31
N MET A 226 -18.13 -4.17 14.17
CA MET A 226 -17.82 -2.93 13.42
C MET A 226 -18.17 -3.03 11.92
N PRO A 227 -19.41 -3.41 11.54
CA PRO A 227 -19.77 -3.65 10.14
C PRO A 227 -19.58 -2.41 9.25
N ASP A 228 -19.87 -1.21 9.77
CA ASP A 228 -19.67 0.04 9.03
C ASP A 228 -18.17 0.23 8.70
N MET A 229 -17.27 -0.03 9.67
CA MET A 229 -15.82 0.08 9.46
C MET A 229 -15.30 -0.97 8.48
N ILE A 230 -15.81 -2.21 8.54
CA ILE A 230 -15.48 -3.26 7.56
C ILE A 230 -15.86 -2.82 6.15
N SER A 231 -17.04 -2.26 5.97
CA SER A 231 -17.46 -1.71 4.68
C SER A 231 -16.55 -0.55 4.25
N LEU A 232 -16.22 0.37 5.17
CA LEU A 232 -15.34 1.51 4.90
C LEU A 232 -13.88 1.12 4.59
N THR A 233 -13.42 -0.04 5.04
CA THR A 233 -12.10 -0.57 4.69
C THR A 233 -12.10 -1.41 3.41
N SER A 234 -13.26 -1.80 2.89
CA SER A 234 -13.38 -2.66 1.72
C SER A 234 -13.33 -1.84 0.41
N PRO A 235 -12.30 -1.99 -0.45
CA PRO A 235 -12.25 -1.33 -1.75
C PRO A 235 -13.53 -1.54 -2.59
N TYR A 236 -14.15 -2.72 -2.48
CA TYR A 236 -15.38 -3.05 -3.18
C TYR A 236 -16.53 -2.05 -2.92
N SER A 237 -16.61 -1.48 -1.71
CA SER A 237 -17.65 -0.52 -1.33
C SER A 237 -17.60 0.82 -2.10
N TYR A 238 -16.48 1.09 -2.76
CA TYR A 238 -16.24 2.35 -3.48
C TYR A 238 -16.27 2.20 -5.01
N VAL A 239 -16.53 1.00 -5.52
CA VAL A 239 -16.50 0.74 -6.96
C VAL A 239 -17.61 1.51 -7.67
N THR A 240 -17.21 2.32 -8.64
CA THR A 240 -18.10 3.10 -9.52
C THR A 240 -17.64 2.97 -10.98
N PRO A 241 -18.46 3.36 -11.97
CA PRO A 241 -18.04 3.36 -13.38
C PRO A 241 -16.82 4.27 -13.68
N ASN A 242 -16.48 5.18 -12.78
CA ASN A 242 -15.44 6.21 -13.00
C ASN A 242 -14.10 5.87 -12.32
N ILE A 243 -13.92 4.64 -11.81
CA ILE A 243 -12.63 4.23 -11.26
C ILE A 243 -11.58 4.07 -12.36
N PRO A 244 -10.27 4.20 -12.06
CA PRO A 244 -9.20 3.95 -13.01
C PRO A 244 -9.20 2.50 -13.50
N ARG A 245 -8.29 2.17 -14.42
CA ARG A 245 -8.12 0.81 -14.90
C ARG A 245 -7.56 -0.08 -13.79
N PHE A 246 -8.15 -1.27 -13.64
CA PHE A 246 -7.71 -2.27 -12.67
C PHE A 246 -7.26 -3.56 -13.36
N LEU A 247 -6.17 -4.12 -12.85
CA LEU A 247 -5.77 -5.51 -13.05
C LEU A 247 -5.68 -6.17 -11.66
N VAL A 248 -6.52 -7.17 -11.44
CA VAL A 248 -6.51 -7.96 -10.19
C VAL A 248 -5.95 -9.35 -10.50
N ILE A 249 -4.94 -9.77 -9.75
CA ILE A 249 -4.30 -11.08 -9.87
C ILE A 249 -4.45 -11.78 -8.53
N HIS A 250 -5.21 -12.87 -8.52
CA HIS A 250 -5.56 -13.60 -7.29
C HIS A 250 -5.50 -15.11 -7.51
N GLY A 251 -5.16 -15.85 -6.47
CA GLY A 251 -5.22 -17.30 -6.51
C GLY A 251 -6.68 -17.81 -6.46
N ASN A 252 -6.94 -18.94 -7.09
CA ASN A 252 -8.28 -19.55 -7.06
C ASN A 252 -8.55 -20.40 -5.81
N SER A 253 -7.57 -20.50 -4.93
CA SER A 253 -7.62 -21.24 -3.67
C SER A 253 -7.15 -20.40 -2.48
N ASP A 254 -7.08 -19.09 -2.68
CA ASP A 254 -6.68 -18.10 -1.69
C ASP A 254 -7.92 -17.53 -0.97
#